data_21e93a500acfe11a7e104ebd7f1385fd
#
_entry.id   21e93a500acfe11a7e104ebd7f1385fd
#
_cell.length_a   1.000
_cell.length_b   1.000
_cell.length_c   1.000
_cell.angle_alpha   90.00
_cell.angle_beta   90.00
_cell.angle_gamma   90.00
#
_symmetry.space_group_name_H-M   'P 1'
#
loop_
_entity.id
_entity.type
_entity.pdbx_description
1 polymer ?
#
loop_
_entity_poly.entity_id
_entity_poly.type
_entity_poly.pdbx_seq_one_letter_code
_entity_poly.pdbx_strand_id
1 'polypeptide(L)'
;MENEIIKERFLGTIFGQAVGDALGLSTEFMSKQEVDRFYPNGIEDYSQIVQDDHRRRWQRGDWTDDTDMMLCILDSFVACQKVDILDIARRFKEWMMNGGMGIGRHTYNVMALGDYTSNPQKAAEIIWKMGKKKAAANGAVIHFKFVLNVCLYHFLKLN
;
A
#
# COMPACT_ATOMS: atom_id res chain seq x y z
N MET A 1 8.94 11.08 27.37
CA MET A 1 7.66 10.35 27.47
C MET A 1 6.76 10.56 26.26
N GLU A 2 6.31 11.76 25.96
CA GLU A 2 5.37 12.02 24.84
C GLU A 2 5.97 11.64 23.46
N ASN A 3 7.21 12.04 23.19
CA ASN A 3 7.92 11.67 21.94
C ASN A 3 8.14 10.16 21.78
N GLU A 4 8.32 9.41 22.87
CA GLU A 4 8.47 7.95 22.85
C GLU A 4 7.14 7.28 22.48
N ILE A 5 6.04 7.71 23.08
CA ILE A 5 4.69 7.21 22.76
C ILE A 5 4.34 7.47 21.30
N ILE A 6 4.68 8.65 20.76
CA ILE A 6 4.45 8.99 19.36
C ILE A 6 5.27 8.08 18.45
N LYS A 7 6.54 7.86 18.77
CA LYS A 7 7.42 6.95 18.02
C LYS A 7 6.88 5.51 18.00
N GLU A 8 6.46 5.00 19.16
CA GLU A 8 5.87 3.66 19.25
C GLU A 8 4.59 3.53 18.42
N ARG A 9 3.71 4.53 18.45
CA ARG A 9 2.50 4.55 17.62
C ARG A 9 2.82 4.60 16.13
N PHE A 10 3.83 5.37 15.75
CA PHE A 10 4.28 5.45 14.36
C PHE A 10 4.84 4.12 13.87
N LEU A 11 5.74 3.50 14.64
CA LEU A 11 6.26 2.16 14.35
C LEU A 11 5.15 1.12 14.31
N GLY A 12 4.23 1.17 15.28
CA GLY A 12 3.05 0.30 15.30
C GLY A 12 2.17 0.43 14.05
N THR A 13 2.06 1.63 13.48
CA THR A 13 1.31 1.85 12.22
C THR A 13 2.02 1.20 11.03
N ILE A 14 3.35 1.37 10.91
CA ILE A 14 4.15 0.80 9.81
C ILE A 14 4.13 -0.73 9.88
N PHE A 15 4.49 -1.30 11.03
CA PHE A 15 4.52 -2.74 11.21
C PHE A 15 3.12 -3.36 11.15
N GLY A 16 2.11 -2.68 11.71
CA GLY A 16 0.73 -3.14 11.65
C GLY A 16 0.19 -3.19 10.23
N GLN A 17 0.57 -2.25 9.37
CA GLN A 17 0.21 -2.30 7.95
C GLN A 17 0.91 -3.47 7.26
N ALA A 18 2.22 -3.64 7.43
CA ALA A 18 2.97 -4.73 6.79
C ALA A 18 2.46 -6.12 7.21
N VAL A 19 2.20 -6.31 8.51
CA VAL A 19 1.61 -7.56 9.04
C VAL A 19 0.18 -7.76 8.51
N GLY A 20 -0.62 -6.70 8.51
CA GLY A 20 -2.00 -6.74 8.00
C GLY A 20 -2.07 -7.06 6.51
N ASP A 21 -1.18 -6.51 5.70
CA ASP A 21 -1.04 -6.78 4.27
C ASP A 21 -0.63 -8.24 4.03
N ALA A 22 0.43 -8.71 4.68
CA ALA A 22 0.92 -10.09 4.56
C ALA A 22 -0.16 -11.13 4.98
N LEU A 23 -0.92 -10.85 6.04
CA LEU A 23 -2.05 -11.68 6.45
C LEU A 23 -3.24 -11.55 5.49
N GLY A 24 -3.51 -10.35 4.98
CA GLY A 24 -4.58 -10.08 4.02
C GLY A 24 -4.40 -10.83 2.71
N LEU A 25 -3.17 -10.95 2.23
CA LEU A 25 -2.83 -11.75 1.04
C LEU A 25 -3.32 -13.19 1.17
N SER A 26 -3.36 -13.75 2.38
CA SER A 26 -3.79 -15.13 2.61
C SER A 26 -5.23 -15.42 2.18
N THR A 27 -6.10 -14.43 2.19
CA THR A 27 -7.54 -14.56 1.86
C THR A 27 -7.95 -13.74 0.63
N GLU A 28 -7.01 -13.02 0.01
CA GLU A 28 -7.29 -12.20 -1.17
C GLU A 28 -7.92 -13.04 -2.28
N PHE A 29 -9.00 -12.54 -2.88
CA PHE A 29 -9.83 -13.22 -3.90
C PHE A 29 -10.49 -14.54 -3.47
N MET A 30 -10.42 -14.95 -2.21
CA MET A 30 -11.17 -16.09 -1.71
C MET A 30 -12.63 -15.73 -1.46
N SER A 31 -13.52 -16.64 -1.81
CA SER A 31 -14.91 -16.60 -1.34
C SER A 31 -14.97 -16.91 0.16
N LYS A 32 -16.05 -16.50 0.82
CA LYS A 32 -16.26 -16.85 2.24
C LYS A 32 -16.16 -18.36 2.49
N GLN A 33 -16.69 -19.18 1.58
CA GLN A 33 -16.65 -20.65 1.70
C GLN A 33 -15.21 -21.20 1.63
N GLU A 34 -14.36 -20.60 0.79
CA GLU A 34 -12.94 -20.96 0.72
C GLU A 34 -12.20 -20.53 1.99
N VAL A 35 -12.46 -19.34 2.52
CA VAL A 35 -11.89 -18.88 3.80
C VAL A 35 -12.28 -19.84 4.92
N ASP A 36 -13.57 -20.17 5.06
CA ASP A 36 -14.07 -21.07 6.09
C ASP A 36 -13.47 -22.50 5.96
N ARG A 37 -13.17 -22.92 4.72
CA ARG A 37 -12.55 -24.23 4.44
C ARG A 37 -11.06 -24.27 4.77
N PHE A 38 -10.30 -23.25 4.36
CA PHE A 38 -8.84 -23.23 4.51
C PHE A 38 -8.40 -22.72 5.87
N TYR A 39 -9.19 -21.83 6.47
CA TYR A 39 -8.87 -21.14 7.72
C TYR A 39 -10.03 -21.20 8.74
N PRO A 40 -10.53 -22.40 9.10
CA PRO A 40 -11.72 -22.52 9.98
C PRO A 40 -11.51 -21.91 11.37
N ASN A 41 -10.25 -21.79 11.82
CA ASN A 41 -9.88 -21.21 13.11
C ASN A 41 -9.13 -19.88 12.98
N GLY A 42 -9.13 -19.27 11.77
CA GLY A 42 -8.30 -18.10 11.47
C GLY A 42 -6.86 -18.48 11.08
N ILE A 43 -6.00 -17.48 11.04
CA ILE A 43 -4.58 -17.62 10.70
C ILE A 43 -3.77 -17.08 11.87
N GLU A 44 -2.96 -17.92 12.47
CA GLU A 44 -2.10 -17.58 13.62
C GLU A 44 -0.62 -17.47 13.25
N ASP A 45 -0.24 -18.08 12.10
CA ASP A 45 1.15 -18.12 11.63
C ASP A 45 1.21 -18.09 10.10
N TYR A 46 2.22 -17.42 9.54
CA TYR A 46 2.42 -17.31 8.10
C TYR A 46 2.61 -18.65 7.39
N SER A 47 3.13 -19.68 8.09
CA SER A 47 3.28 -21.03 7.52
C SER A 47 1.96 -21.66 7.12
N GLN A 48 0.84 -21.22 7.71
CA GLN A 48 -0.51 -21.67 7.39
C GLN A 48 -1.04 -21.13 6.07
N ILE A 49 -0.43 -20.09 5.50
CA ILE A 49 -0.88 -19.46 4.26
C ILE A 49 -0.85 -20.46 3.11
N VAL A 50 -2.02 -20.71 2.52
CA VAL A 50 -2.16 -21.61 1.37
C VAL A 50 -1.43 -21.05 0.16
N GLN A 51 -0.63 -21.88 -0.52
CA GLN A 51 0.13 -21.51 -1.70
C GLN A 51 -0.58 -22.02 -2.97
N ASP A 52 -1.63 -21.31 -3.36
CA ASP A 52 -2.35 -21.54 -4.62
C ASP A 52 -1.71 -20.77 -5.80
N ASP A 53 -2.34 -20.80 -6.98
CA ASP A 53 -1.84 -20.13 -8.19
C ASP A 53 -1.68 -18.60 -8.03
N HIS A 54 -2.45 -17.98 -7.17
CA HIS A 54 -2.33 -16.55 -6.87
C HIS A 54 -1.18 -16.29 -5.90
N ARG A 55 -1.17 -16.99 -4.74
CA ARG A 55 -0.29 -16.72 -3.61
C ARG A 55 1.12 -17.25 -3.77
N ARG A 56 1.34 -18.30 -4.57
CA ARG A 56 2.70 -18.83 -4.85
C ARG A 56 3.66 -17.86 -5.52
N ARG A 57 3.17 -16.69 -5.97
CA ARG A 57 4.01 -15.59 -6.48
C ARG A 57 4.78 -14.86 -5.39
N TRP A 58 4.39 -15.02 -4.13
CA TRP A 58 5.02 -14.50 -2.93
C TRP A 58 5.50 -15.63 -2.03
N GLN A 59 6.50 -15.38 -1.23
CA GLN A 59 6.83 -16.27 -0.11
C GLN A 59 5.78 -16.10 1.00
N ARG A 60 5.62 -17.11 1.85
CA ARG A 60 4.72 -16.98 3.00
C ARG A 60 5.22 -15.91 3.94
N GLY A 61 4.37 -14.94 4.23
CA GLY A 61 4.69 -13.79 5.07
C GLY A 61 5.23 -12.58 4.31
N ASP A 62 5.41 -12.65 2.99
CA ASP A 62 5.63 -11.47 2.17
C ASP A 62 4.38 -10.57 2.19
N TRP A 63 4.60 -9.28 2.08
CA TRP A 63 3.57 -8.28 1.84
C TRP A 63 3.39 -8.00 0.34
N THR A 64 2.45 -7.11 0.00
CA THR A 64 2.10 -6.77 -1.38
C THR A 64 2.40 -5.30 -1.73
N ASP A 65 1.77 -4.81 -2.80
CA ASP A 65 1.85 -3.40 -3.23
C ASP A 65 1.38 -2.40 -2.17
N ASP A 66 0.49 -2.79 -1.29
CA ASP A 66 -0.02 -1.90 -0.23
C ASP A 66 1.11 -1.46 0.72
N THR A 67 2.00 -2.36 1.11
CA THR A 67 3.16 -2.02 1.96
C THR A 67 4.28 -1.38 1.15
N ASP A 68 4.61 -1.89 -0.03
CA ASP A 68 5.65 -1.31 -0.88
C ASP A 68 5.35 0.16 -1.23
N MET A 69 4.12 0.48 -1.59
CA MET A 69 3.71 1.85 -1.89
C MET A 69 3.70 2.74 -0.64
N MET A 70 3.34 2.19 0.53
CA MET A 70 3.52 2.89 1.80
C MET A 70 4.98 3.25 2.06
N LEU A 71 5.91 2.32 1.83
CA LEU A 71 7.36 2.56 1.97
C LEU A 71 7.85 3.62 0.99
N CYS A 72 7.38 3.63 -0.26
CA CYS A 72 7.68 4.70 -1.22
C CYS A 72 7.25 6.09 -0.71
N ILE A 73 6.08 6.20 -0.06
CA ILE A 73 5.61 7.44 0.55
C ILE A 73 6.51 7.85 1.72
N LEU A 74 6.87 6.90 2.57
CA LEU A 74 7.75 7.14 3.70
C LEU A 74 9.14 7.63 3.26
N ASP A 75 9.72 6.96 2.27
CA ASP A 75 11.02 7.34 1.69
C ASP A 75 10.98 8.73 1.05
N SER A 76 9.89 9.07 0.36
CA SER A 76 9.69 10.41 -0.17
C SER A 76 9.65 11.45 0.95
N PHE A 77 8.89 11.16 2.01
CA PHE A 77 8.79 12.06 3.15
C PHE A 77 10.13 12.26 3.87
N VAL A 78 10.89 11.18 4.07
CA VAL A 78 12.24 11.25 4.68
C VAL A 78 13.20 12.06 3.82
N ALA A 79 13.16 11.88 2.49
CA ALA A 79 14.06 12.59 1.58
C ALA A 79 13.68 14.09 1.42
N CYS A 80 12.39 14.38 1.27
CA CYS A 80 11.90 15.73 0.97
C CYS A 80 11.54 16.54 2.22
N GLN A 81 11.44 15.93 3.40
CA GLN A 81 10.99 16.51 4.67
C GLN A 81 9.61 17.21 4.57
N LYS A 82 8.80 16.81 3.62
CA LYS A 82 7.43 17.27 3.34
C LYS A 82 6.70 16.25 2.49
N VAL A 83 5.38 16.38 2.36
CA VAL A 83 4.62 15.61 1.38
C VAL A 83 4.87 16.20 -0.01
N ASP A 84 5.63 15.49 -0.82
CA ASP A 84 5.93 15.87 -2.22
C ASP A 84 5.29 14.88 -3.18
N ILE A 85 4.16 15.29 -3.78
CA ILE A 85 3.34 14.42 -4.64
C ILE A 85 4.11 13.98 -5.90
N LEU A 86 4.99 14.83 -6.43
CA LEU A 86 5.76 14.48 -7.62
C LEU A 86 6.88 13.50 -7.31
N ASP A 87 7.54 13.63 -6.15
CA ASP A 87 8.53 12.67 -5.70
C ASP A 87 7.89 11.31 -5.37
N ILE A 88 6.72 11.30 -4.71
CA ILE A 88 5.94 10.08 -4.47
C ILE A 88 5.58 9.40 -5.80
N ALA A 89 5.06 10.17 -6.77
CA ALA A 89 4.70 9.62 -8.09
C ALA A 89 5.91 9.02 -8.81
N ARG A 90 7.08 9.67 -8.73
CA ARG A 90 8.33 9.16 -9.30
C ARG A 90 8.72 7.82 -8.65
N ARG A 91 8.69 7.72 -7.31
CA ARG A 91 9.02 6.49 -6.57
C ARG A 91 8.05 5.35 -6.90
N PHE A 92 6.75 5.62 -6.97
CA PHE A 92 5.76 4.64 -7.41
C PHE A 92 6.04 4.13 -8.83
N LYS A 93 6.39 5.03 -9.76
CA LYS A 93 6.76 4.66 -11.12
C LYS A 93 8.01 3.80 -11.15
N GLU A 94 9.05 4.17 -10.41
CA GLU A 94 10.29 3.42 -10.29
C GLU A 94 10.04 2.03 -9.69
N TRP A 95 9.26 1.94 -8.61
CA TRP A 95 8.86 0.66 -8.02
C TRP A 95 8.15 -0.24 -9.03
N MET A 96 7.16 0.28 -9.75
CA MET A 96 6.43 -0.47 -10.78
C MET A 96 7.36 -0.96 -11.90
N MET A 97 8.30 -0.13 -12.36
CA MET A 97 9.25 -0.47 -13.43
C MET A 97 10.32 -1.47 -13.00
N ASN A 98 10.62 -1.55 -11.71
CA ASN A 98 11.58 -2.48 -11.11
C ASN A 98 10.95 -3.79 -10.63
N GLY A 99 9.75 -4.13 -11.13
CA GLY A 99 9.11 -5.40 -10.86
C GLY A 99 8.18 -5.42 -9.65
N GLY A 100 7.63 -4.28 -9.26
CA GLY A 100 6.60 -4.19 -8.21
C GLY A 100 5.44 -5.14 -8.47
N MET A 101 5.10 -5.96 -7.47
CA MET A 101 4.08 -7.00 -7.57
C MET A 101 2.81 -6.62 -6.80
N GLY A 102 1.69 -7.23 -7.19
CA GLY A 102 0.40 -7.01 -6.52
C GLY A 102 -0.45 -5.90 -7.11
N ILE A 103 0.18 -4.98 -7.82
CA ILE A 103 -0.47 -3.75 -8.33
C ILE A 103 -1.79 -4.02 -9.04
N GLY A 104 -2.86 -3.37 -8.57
CA GLY A 104 -4.17 -3.43 -9.20
C GLY A 104 -4.20 -2.78 -10.58
N ARG A 105 -4.98 -3.35 -11.51
CA ARG A 105 -5.07 -2.88 -12.90
C ARG A 105 -5.33 -1.36 -13.02
N HIS A 106 -6.18 -0.80 -12.18
CA HIS A 106 -6.48 0.64 -12.22
C HIS A 106 -5.24 1.47 -11.89
N THR A 107 -4.56 1.15 -10.80
CA THR A 107 -3.34 1.82 -10.35
C THR A 107 -2.22 1.68 -11.38
N TYR A 108 -2.03 0.47 -11.93
CA TYR A 108 -1.08 0.24 -13.02
C TYR A 108 -1.35 1.15 -14.21
N ASN A 109 -2.60 1.22 -14.69
CA ASN A 109 -2.96 2.05 -15.84
C ASN A 109 -2.69 3.54 -15.58
N VAL A 110 -2.90 4.03 -14.37
CA VAL A 110 -2.57 5.41 -13.98
C VAL A 110 -1.07 5.65 -14.08
N MET A 111 -0.28 4.79 -13.47
CA MET A 111 1.19 4.93 -13.47
C MET A 111 1.82 4.68 -14.84
N ALA A 112 1.14 3.92 -15.73
CA ALA A 112 1.63 3.66 -17.09
C ALA A 112 1.55 4.87 -18.01
N LEU A 113 0.71 5.88 -17.70
CA LEU A 113 0.63 7.09 -18.51
C LEU A 113 1.98 7.83 -18.54
N GLY A 114 2.31 8.39 -19.72
CA GLY A 114 3.61 9.02 -19.94
C GLY A 114 3.84 10.27 -19.08
N ASP A 115 2.78 11.02 -18.79
CA ASP A 115 2.82 12.25 -17.99
C ASP A 115 2.52 12.03 -16.49
N TYR A 116 2.41 10.76 -16.04
CA TYR A 116 2.09 10.43 -14.66
C TYR A 116 3.02 11.10 -13.64
N THR A 117 4.34 11.07 -13.87
CA THR A 117 5.32 11.63 -12.93
C THR A 117 5.35 13.16 -12.90
N SER A 118 4.80 13.82 -13.92
CA SER A 118 4.70 15.28 -13.99
C SER A 118 3.32 15.80 -13.58
N ASN A 119 2.27 14.98 -13.74
CA ASN A 119 0.89 15.36 -13.38
C ASN A 119 0.07 14.13 -12.94
N PRO A 120 0.36 13.56 -11.76
CA PRO A 120 -0.27 12.33 -11.30
C PRO A 120 -1.78 12.45 -11.08
N GLN A 121 -2.28 13.63 -10.67
CA GLN A 121 -3.71 13.85 -10.49
C GLN A 121 -4.46 13.80 -11.82
N LYS A 122 -3.92 14.43 -12.87
CA LYS A 122 -4.50 14.40 -14.21
C LYS A 122 -4.48 12.99 -14.79
N ALA A 123 -3.38 12.26 -14.59
CA ALA A 123 -3.28 10.86 -15.00
C ALA A 123 -4.37 9.99 -14.34
N ALA A 124 -4.56 10.14 -13.04
CA ALA A 124 -5.61 9.44 -12.29
C ALA A 124 -7.01 9.81 -12.80
N GLU A 125 -7.28 11.11 -13.06
CA GLU A 125 -8.55 11.58 -13.59
C GLU A 125 -8.87 10.99 -14.97
N ILE A 126 -7.88 10.92 -15.86
CA ILE A 126 -8.03 10.36 -17.21
C ILE A 126 -8.45 8.89 -17.11
N ILE A 127 -7.71 8.07 -16.37
CA ILE A 127 -8.01 6.64 -16.24
C ILE A 127 -9.35 6.41 -15.52
N TRP A 128 -9.68 7.20 -14.51
CA TRP A 128 -10.97 7.13 -13.85
C TRP A 128 -12.14 7.44 -14.79
N LYS A 129 -12.02 8.49 -15.65
CA LYS A 129 -13.01 8.83 -16.68
C LYS A 129 -13.14 7.71 -17.72
N MET A 130 -12.01 7.14 -18.19
CA MET A 130 -12.01 6.00 -19.12
C MET A 130 -12.71 4.77 -18.52
N GLY A 131 -12.57 4.55 -17.22
CA GLY A 131 -13.27 3.51 -16.46
C GLY A 131 -14.73 3.84 -16.13
N LYS A 132 -15.34 4.84 -16.81
CA LYS A 132 -16.72 5.30 -16.58
C LYS A 132 -16.99 5.72 -15.13
N LYS A 133 -15.97 6.24 -14.46
CA LYS A 133 -16.02 6.72 -13.07
C LYS A 133 -16.39 5.63 -12.03
N LYS A 134 -16.18 4.35 -12.36
CA LYS A 134 -16.56 3.21 -11.49
C LYS A 134 -15.43 2.67 -10.64
N ALA A 135 -14.19 3.06 -10.90
CA ALA A 135 -13.04 2.58 -10.14
C ALA A 135 -13.00 3.25 -8.75
N ALA A 136 -12.91 2.42 -7.73
CA ALA A 136 -12.65 2.81 -6.34
C ALA A 136 -11.55 1.90 -5.81
N ALA A 137 -10.29 2.30 -6.03
CA ALA A 137 -9.14 1.54 -5.55
C ALA A 137 -9.05 1.66 -4.03
N ASN A 138 -8.95 0.52 -3.32
CA ASN A 138 -8.80 0.48 -1.86
C ASN A 138 -7.49 1.11 -1.37
N GLY A 139 -6.42 1.03 -2.16
CA GLY A 139 -5.13 1.65 -1.87
C GLY A 139 -5.24 3.15 -1.55
N ALA A 140 -6.23 3.86 -2.09
CA ALA A 140 -6.48 5.26 -1.74
C ALA A 140 -6.78 5.47 -0.25
N VAL A 141 -7.48 4.52 0.40
CA VAL A 141 -7.78 4.59 1.84
C VAL A 141 -6.57 4.20 2.68
N ILE A 142 -5.84 3.18 2.26
CA ILE A 142 -4.66 2.65 2.95
C ILE A 142 -3.56 3.71 2.99
N HIS A 143 -3.22 4.28 1.85
CA HIS A 143 -2.16 5.29 1.73
C HIS A 143 -2.55 6.62 2.38
N PHE A 144 -3.84 7.01 2.34
CA PHE A 144 -4.31 8.23 2.99
C PHE A 144 -4.12 8.20 4.51
N LYS A 145 -4.44 7.08 5.16
CA LYS A 145 -4.20 6.91 6.61
C LYS A 145 -2.72 7.07 6.96
N PHE A 146 -1.84 6.49 6.14
CA PHE A 146 -0.40 6.59 6.38
C PHE A 146 0.09 8.04 6.24
N VAL A 147 -0.25 8.72 5.15
CA VAL A 147 0.12 10.13 4.92
C VAL A 147 -0.38 11.02 6.07
N LEU A 148 -1.61 10.81 6.52
CA LEU A 148 -2.18 11.58 7.64
C LEU A 148 -1.37 11.38 8.93
N ASN A 149 -0.98 10.15 9.26
CA ASN A 149 -0.16 9.86 10.45
C ASN A 149 1.24 10.49 10.35
N VAL A 150 1.88 10.45 9.18
CA VAL A 150 3.18 11.09 8.94
C VAL A 150 3.08 12.60 9.08
N CYS A 151 2.05 13.23 8.51
CA CYS A 151 1.80 14.65 8.64
C CYS A 151 1.55 15.08 10.10
N LEU A 152 0.74 14.30 10.84
CA LEU A 152 0.48 14.56 12.27
C LEU A 152 1.76 14.45 13.10
N TYR A 153 2.58 13.42 12.85
CA TYR A 153 3.87 13.27 13.54
C TYR A 153 4.80 14.46 13.29
N HIS A 154 4.89 14.91 12.05
CA HIS A 154 5.72 16.07 11.69
C HIS A 154 5.21 17.36 12.35
N PHE A 155 3.90 17.59 12.32
CA PHE A 155 3.27 18.75 12.94
C PHE A 155 3.48 18.80 14.46
N LEU A 156 3.41 17.64 15.14
CA LEU A 156 3.61 17.55 16.58
C LEU A 156 5.08 17.71 17.02
N LYS A 157 6.04 17.52 16.11
CA LYS A 157 7.47 17.73 16.38
C LYS A 157 7.93 19.16 16.17
N LEU A 158 7.17 19.98 15.41
CA LEU A 158 7.52 21.37 15.10
C LEU A 158 6.94 22.40 16.10
N ASN A 159 6.11 21.93 17.04
CA ASN A 159 5.57 22.69 18.17
C ASN A 159 6.08 22.13 19.50
#